data_bde155eb9b34d3e1534ae31040ae5bfb
#
_entry.id   bde155eb9b34d3e1534ae31040ae5bfb
#
_cell.length_a   1.000
_cell.length_b   1.000
_cell.length_c   1.000
_cell.angle_alpha   90.00
_cell.angle_beta   90.00
_cell.angle_gamma   90.00
#
_symmetry.space_group_name_H-M   'P 1'
#
loop_
_entity.id
_entity.type
_entity.pdbx_description
1 polymer ?
#
loop_
_entity_poly.entity_id
_entity_poly.type
_entity_poly.pdbx_seq_one_letter_code
_entity_poly.pdbx_strand_id
1 'polypeptide(L)'
;MQKRTAGTTHWDDLLTLAVLARSGSYAACARELGLTHATVIRRLRRLETALGAPVAESMQGRIELSPAGRIALAAAEQMERHAARIGRELEARRASPGSVSGTVRLTATEGVATLFIAERLPALRECHPGLTVELIVEARRASLARREAHLAIRLNRPVEEQVVARRVGAIHYGVYGNAVMRRRYADEGLAALPFCQLALSLAPGVALPEIRWVDKQIAREAIVLSSNSVDTLLMAAAAGTGAALLPHFAARTQPSLHLLQDCPDVRREVWLAYPSEYRRQPRFRAVADWLAECFAEMP
;
A
#
# COMPACT_ATOMS: atom_id res chain seq x y z
N MET A 1 34.33 34.26 22.32
CA MET A 1 33.21 33.32 22.22
C MET A 1 32.10 34.02 21.44
N GLN A 2 32.11 33.89 20.07
CA GLN A 2 31.12 34.53 19.20
C GLN A 2 29.81 33.73 19.27
N LYS A 3 28.72 34.37 19.68
CA LYS A 3 27.35 33.84 19.53
C LYS A 3 27.06 33.69 18.01
N ARG A 4 27.10 32.44 17.50
CA ARG A 4 26.56 32.14 16.18
C ARG A 4 25.06 32.33 16.26
N THR A 5 24.54 33.43 15.70
CA THR A 5 23.12 33.58 15.41
C THR A 5 22.75 32.45 14.44
N ALA A 6 21.91 31.53 14.89
CA ALA A 6 21.34 30.51 14.01
C ALA A 6 20.61 31.25 12.87
N GLY A 7 21.03 31.02 11.64
CA GLY A 7 20.40 31.63 10.46
C GLY A 7 18.94 31.18 10.36
N THR A 8 18.07 32.03 9.89
CA THR A 8 16.66 31.71 9.71
C THR A 8 16.51 30.64 8.63
N THR A 9 16.01 29.47 9.02
CA THR A 9 15.70 28.39 8.07
C THR A 9 14.40 28.72 7.33
N HIS A 10 14.45 28.77 6.00
CA HIS A 10 13.29 29.04 5.16
C HIS A 10 12.56 27.76 4.77
N TRP A 11 11.25 27.81 4.72
CA TRP A 11 10.41 26.69 4.31
C TRP A 11 10.76 26.15 2.92
N ASP A 12 10.97 27.02 1.96
CA ASP A 12 11.35 26.66 0.59
C ASP A 12 12.65 25.86 0.49
N ASP A 13 13.59 26.06 1.42
CA ASP A 13 14.86 25.35 1.44
C ASP A 13 14.67 23.93 1.99
N LEU A 14 13.85 23.80 3.04
CA LEU A 14 13.47 22.51 3.60
C LEU A 14 12.64 21.71 2.61
N LEU A 15 11.69 22.32 1.92
CA LEU A 15 10.91 21.70 0.86
C LEU A 15 11.82 21.22 -0.29
N THR A 16 12.82 22.03 -0.67
CA THR A 16 13.78 21.63 -1.70
C THR A 16 14.59 20.41 -1.28
N LEU A 17 14.99 20.30 0.01
CA LEU A 17 15.65 19.12 0.54
C LEU A 17 14.74 17.88 0.52
N ALA A 18 13.47 18.02 0.90
CA ALA A 18 12.51 16.93 0.89
C ALA A 18 12.27 16.39 -0.54
N VAL A 19 12.12 17.30 -1.52
CA VAL A 19 11.98 16.90 -2.92
C VAL A 19 13.26 16.26 -3.46
N LEU A 20 14.45 16.78 -3.11
CA LEU A 20 15.72 16.18 -3.51
C LEU A 20 15.89 14.76 -2.98
N ALA A 21 15.54 14.53 -1.72
CA ALA A 21 15.64 13.22 -1.09
C ALA A 21 14.79 12.14 -1.78
N ARG A 22 13.60 12.50 -2.28
CA ARG A 22 12.71 11.57 -2.98
C ARG A 22 12.99 11.45 -4.48
N SER A 23 13.45 12.51 -5.12
CA SER A 23 13.74 12.54 -6.56
C SER A 23 15.14 12.00 -6.92
N GLY A 24 16.05 11.93 -5.97
CA GLY A 24 17.38 11.34 -6.09
C GLY A 24 18.40 12.13 -6.92
N SER A 25 17.99 13.24 -7.55
CA SER A 25 18.92 14.08 -8.32
C SER A 25 18.48 15.54 -8.38
N TYR A 26 19.47 16.45 -8.49
CA TYR A 26 19.20 17.90 -8.61
C TYR A 26 18.34 18.24 -9.85
N ALA A 27 18.54 17.53 -10.95
CA ALA A 27 17.77 17.76 -12.17
C ALA A 27 16.30 17.33 -12.03
N ALA A 28 16.03 16.19 -11.38
CA ALA A 28 14.68 15.73 -11.10
C ALA A 28 13.99 16.65 -10.08
N CYS A 29 14.69 17.07 -9.04
CA CYS A 29 14.22 18.04 -8.05
C CYS A 29 13.83 19.37 -8.70
N ALA A 30 14.67 19.89 -9.59
CA ALA A 30 14.41 21.15 -10.32
C ALA A 30 13.12 21.06 -11.16
N ARG A 31 12.94 19.97 -11.88
CA ARG A 31 11.72 19.72 -12.69
C ARG A 31 10.47 19.64 -11.82
N GLU A 32 10.52 18.90 -10.71
CA GLU A 32 9.38 18.71 -9.82
C GLU A 32 8.93 20.03 -9.16
N LEU A 33 9.89 20.89 -8.80
CA LEU A 33 9.62 22.18 -8.18
C LEU A 33 9.38 23.31 -9.20
N GLY A 34 9.51 23.09 -10.50
CA GLY A 34 9.45 24.15 -11.50
C GLY A 34 10.57 25.18 -11.37
N LEU A 35 11.76 24.77 -10.91
CA LEU A 35 12.92 25.61 -10.64
C LEU A 35 14.06 25.31 -11.61
N THR A 36 15.05 26.23 -11.66
CA THR A 36 16.31 25.95 -12.33
C THR A 36 17.24 25.14 -11.41
N HIS A 37 18.15 24.37 -12.00
CA HIS A 37 19.17 23.61 -11.27
C HIS A 37 20.01 24.51 -10.35
N ALA A 38 20.38 25.71 -10.81
CA ALA A 38 21.11 26.70 -10.02
C ALA A 38 20.30 27.17 -8.78
N THR A 39 18.98 27.29 -8.93
CA THR A 39 18.10 27.69 -7.81
C THR A 39 18.02 26.60 -6.74
N VAL A 40 17.94 25.33 -7.14
CA VAL A 40 17.96 24.19 -6.21
C VAL A 40 19.25 24.18 -5.40
N ILE A 41 20.41 24.30 -6.07
CA ILE A 41 21.73 24.33 -5.38
C ILE A 41 21.81 25.54 -4.43
N ARG A 42 21.35 26.72 -4.85
CA ARG A 42 21.36 27.93 -4.02
C ARG A 42 20.51 27.77 -2.76
N ARG A 43 19.33 27.15 -2.86
CA ARG A 43 18.44 26.88 -1.72
C ARG A 43 19.09 25.92 -0.72
N LEU A 44 19.69 24.84 -1.22
CA LEU A 44 20.37 23.86 -0.37
C LEU A 44 21.58 24.47 0.33
N ARG A 45 22.41 25.27 -0.35
CA ARG A 45 23.53 25.98 0.26
C ARG A 45 23.09 26.98 1.34
N ARG A 46 21.95 27.66 1.11
CA ARG A 46 21.36 28.53 2.15
C ARG A 46 20.93 27.75 3.37
N LEU A 47 20.32 26.58 3.17
CA LEU A 47 19.96 25.66 4.25
C LEU A 47 21.19 25.18 5.03
N GLU A 48 22.25 24.77 4.34
CA GLU A 48 23.52 24.35 4.93
C GLU A 48 24.17 25.47 5.76
N THR A 49 24.12 26.69 5.23
CA THR A 49 24.60 27.87 5.96
C THR A 49 23.79 28.11 7.22
N ALA A 50 22.47 27.99 7.17
CA ALA A 50 21.59 28.17 8.31
C ALA A 50 21.79 27.08 9.38
N LEU A 51 21.99 25.84 8.96
CA LEU A 51 22.22 24.69 9.85
C LEU A 51 23.68 24.57 10.33
N GLY A 52 24.61 25.21 9.61
CA GLY A 52 26.05 25.12 9.90
C GLY A 52 26.66 23.76 9.57
N ALA A 53 26.01 22.96 8.74
CA ALA A 53 26.45 21.63 8.35
C ALA A 53 25.94 21.28 6.94
N PRO A 54 26.67 20.44 6.16
CA PRO A 54 26.18 19.95 4.87
C PRO A 54 24.94 19.07 5.07
N VAL A 55 23.97 19.16 4.14
CA VAL A 55 22.73 18.37 4.20
C VAL A 55 22.72 17.21 3.21
N ALA A 56 23.48 17.31 2.12
CA ALA A 56 23.56 16.26 1.10
C ALA A 56 24.95 16.22 0.46
N GLU A 57 25.39 15.02 0.13
CA GLU A 57 26.65 14.76 -0.57
C GLU A 57 26.39 13.94 -1.83
N SER A 58 27.18 14.19 -2.89
CA SER A 58 27.13 13.39 -4.11
C SER A 58 28.16 12.28 -4.02
N MET A 59 27.69 11.03 -3.90
CA MET A 59 28.55 9.84 -3.95
C MET A 59 28.22 8.98 -5.16
N GLN A 60 29.20 8.78 -6.03
CA GLN A 60 29.06 7.94 -7.25
C GLN A 60 27.85 8.29 -8.13
N GLY A 61 27.50 9.57 -8.24
CA GLY A 61 26.38 10.05 -9.04
C GLY A 61 25.00 9.94 -8.36
N ARG A 62 24.96 9.50 -7.10
CA ARG A 62 23.77 9.50 -6.25
C ARG A 62 23.89 10.56 -5.16
N ILE A 63 22.74 11.08 -4.73
CA ILE A 63 22.65 12.02 -3.62
C ILE A 63 22.36 11.25 -2.34
N GLU A 64 23.26 11.37 -1.38
CA GLU A 64 23.07 10.82 -0.04
C GLU A 64 22.92 11.95 0.98
N LEU A 65 21.97 11.76 1.91
CA LEU A 65 21.77 12.74 2.97
C LEU A 65 22.77 12.53 4.12
N SER A 66 23.38 13.63 4.54
CA SER A 66 24.19 13.65 5.76
C SER A 66 23.34 13.41 7.02
N PRO A 67 23.93 13.18 8.20
CA PRO A 67 23.18 13.14 9.46
C PRO A 67 22.35 14.41 9.70
N ALA A 68 22.90 15.61 9.41
CA ALA A 68 22.17 16.87 9.49
C ALA A 68 21.03 16.94 8.46
N GLY A 69 21.26 16.45 7.24
CA GLY A 69 20.24 16.35 6.20
C GLY A 69 19.07 15.46 6.60
N ARG A 70 19.31 14.34 7.26
CA ARG A 70 18.23 13.45 7.76
C ARG A 70 17.39 14.13 8.85
N ILE A 71 18.00 14.89 9.76
CA ILE A 71 17.28 15.67 10.77
C ILE A 71 16.43 16.77 10.10
N ALA A 72 17.01 17.49 9.13
CA ALA A 72 16.31 18.53 8.39
C ALA A 72 15.18 17.95 7.53
N LEU A 73 15.36 16.77 6.92
CA LEU A 73 14.31 16.07 6.18
C LEU A 73 13.12 15.71 7.09
N ALA A 74 13.37 15.17 8.26
CA ALA A 74 12.29 14.83 9.20
C ALA A 74 11.47 16.08 9.60
N ALA A 75 12.13 17.23 9.81
CA ALA A 75 11.46 18.50 10.06
C ALA A 75 10.65 18.98 8.84
N ALA A 76 11.23 18.89 7.64
CA ALA A 76 10.56 19.26 6.38
C ALA A 76 9.28 18.43 6.17
N GLU A 77 9.35 17.12 6.37
CA GLU A 77 8.20 16.22 6.27
C GLU A 77 7.09 16.58 7.30
N GLN A 78 7.46 16.98 8.51
CA GLN A 78 6.48 17.45 9.49
C GLN A 78 5.80 18.75 9.04
N MET A 79 6.54 19.69 8.49
CA MET A 79 5.99 20.95 7.97
C MET A 79 5.08 20.71 6.76
N GLU A 80 5.44 19.83 5.80
CA GLU A 80 4.56 19.42 4.70
C GLU A 80 3.25 18.83 5.23
N ARG A 81 3.32 18.00 6.27
CA ARG A 81 2.14 17.44 6.93
C ARG A 81 1.23 18.53 7.52
N HIS A 82 1.81 19.52 8.19
CA HIS A 82 1.04 20.64 8.74
C HIS A 82 0.42 21.52 7.65
N ALA A 83 1.14 21.85 6.59
CA ALA A 83 0.61 22.60 5.46
C ALA A 83 -0.56 21.87 4.78
N ALA A 84 -0.41 20.57 4.52
CA ALA A 84 -1.48 19.74 3.98
C ALA A 84 -2.72 19.66 4.90
N ARG A 85 -2.54 19.78 6.23
CA ARG A 85 -3.65 19.82 7.20
C ARG A 85 -4.50 21.08 7.02
N ILE A 86 -3.89 22.24 6.76
CA ILE A 86 -4.63 23.50 6.54
C ILE A 86 -5.59 23.35 5.35
N GLY A 87 -5.12 22.83 4.21
CA GLY A 87 -5.97 22.59 3.04
C GLY A 87 -7.18 21.70 3.37
N ARG A 88 -6.93 20.60 4.08
CA ARG A 88 -7.99 19.67 4.51
C ARG A 88 -9.00 20.29 5.47
N GLU A 89 -8.55 21.09 6.42
CA GLU A 89 -9.45 21.79 7.37
C GLU A 89 -10.32 22.84 6.67
N LEU A 90 -9.77 23.52 5.67
CA LEU A 90 -10.53 24.47 4.84
C LEU A 90 -11.56 23.77 3.94
N GLU A 91 -11.18 22.64 3.33
CA GLU A 91 -12.11 21.80 2.54
C GLU A 91 -13.23 21.26 3.42
N ALA A 92 -12.92 20.76 4.62
CA ALA A 92 -13.92 20.27 5.57
C ALA A 92 -14.89 21.37 6.03
N ARG A 93 -14.45 22.63 6.09
CA ARG A 93 -15.31 23.80 6.42
C ARG A 93 -16.18 24.25 5.24
N ARG A 94 -15.76 23.99 4.00
CA ARG A 94 -16.52 24.31 2.77
C ARG A 94 -17.60 23.28 2.46
N ALA A 95 -17.46 22.07 2.99
CA ALA A 95 -18.48 21.04 2.85
C ALA A 95 -19.75 21.46 3.61
N SER A 96 -20.90 21.36 2.96
CA SER A 96 -22.20 21.64 3.58
C SER A 96 -22.40 20.78 4.82
N PRO A 97 -23.02 21.28 5.90
CA PRO A 97 -23.31 20.48 7.08
C PRO A 97 -24.10 19.22 6.69
N GLY A 98 -23.48 18.03 6.85
CA GLY A 98 -24.09 16.75 6.54
C GLY A 98 -23.58 16.05 5.29
N SER A 99 -22.84 16.71 4.37
CA SER A 99 -22.25 16.01 3.21
C SER A 99 -20.81 15.59 3.49
N VAL A 100 -20.55 14.29 3.32
CA VAL A 100 -19.20 13.73 3.41
C VAL A 100 -18.51 13.90 2.05
N SER A 101 -17.43 14.69 1.98
CA SER A 101 -16.73 15.00 0.73
C SER A 101 -15.21 15.05 0.88
N GLY A 102 -14.51 15.05 -0.26
CA GLY A 102 -13.06 15.14 -0.36
C GLY A 102 -12.37 13.83 -0.70
N THR A 103 -11.05 13.85 -0.81
CA THR A 103 -10.26 12.70 -1.24
C THR A 103 -9.80 11.84 -0.07
N VAL A 104 -9.96 10.51 -0.21
CA VAL A 104 -9.44 9.50 0.71
C VAL A 104 -8.46 8.59 -0.04
N ARG A 105 -7.21 8.60 0.39
CA ARG A 105 -6.17 7.68 -0.12
C ARG A 105 -6.25 6.36 0.63
N LEU A 106 -6.56 5.30 -0.07
CA LEU A 106 -6.67 3.94 0.44
C LEU A 106 -5.57 3.07 -0.18
N THR A 107 -4.78 2.39 0.63
CA THR A 107 -3.83 1.40 0.11
C THR A 107 -4.24 -0.01 0.50
N ALA A 108 -4.08 -0.94 -0.43
CA ALA A 108 -4.31 -2.37 -0.24
C ALA A 108 -3.35 -3.19 -1.11
N THR A 109 -3.26 -4.50 -0.83
CA THR A 109 -2.56 -5.44 -1.72
C THR A 109 -3.32 -5.58 -3.04
N GLU A 110 -2.59 -5.92 -4.11
CA GLU A 110 -3.11 -6.00 -5.49
C GLU A 110 -4.44 -6.76 -5.57
N GLY A 111 -4.47 -8.03 -5.24
CA GLY A 111 -5.70 -8.83 -5.37
C GLY A 111 -6.88 -8.30 -4.55
N VAL A 112 -6.62 -7.73 -3.35
CA VAL A 112 -7.68 -7.12 -2.53
C VAL A 112 -8.17 -5.82 -3.17
N ALA A 113 -7.28 -4.99 -3.67
CA ALA A 113 -7.65 -3.73 -4.32
C ALA A 113 -8.46 -3.98 -5.60
N THR A 114 -7.95 -4.85 -6.48
CA THR A 114 -8.47 -5.09 -7.83
C THR A 114 -9.73 -5.95 -7.80
N LEU A 115 -9.69 -7.09 -7.09
CA LEU A 115 -10.73 -8.13 -7.18
C LEU A 115 -11.78 -8.03 -6.06
N PHE A 116 -11.60 -7.15 -5.07
CA PHE A 116 -12.56 -7.01 -3.98
C PHE A 116 -13.04 -5.59 -3.76
N ILE A 117 -12.12 -4.61 -3.58
CA ILE A 117 -12.49 -3.24 -3.25
C ILE A 117 -13.08 -2.53 -4.48
N ALA A 118 -12.44 -2.65 -5.65
CA ALA A 118 -12.83 -1.92 -6.86
C ALA A 118 -14.29 -2.20 -7.28
N GLU A 119 -14.74 -3.45 -7.19
CA GLU A 119 -16.12 -3.84 -7.53
C GLU A 119 -17.17 -3.20 -6.60
N ARG A 120 -16.78 -2.80 -5.39
CA ARG A 120 -17.68 -2.27 -4.35
C ARG A 120 -17.71 -0.75 -4.28
N LEU A 121 -16.80 -0.06 -4.99
CA LEU A 121 -16.76 1.41 -5.03
C LEU A 121 -18.05 2.07 -5.52
N PRO A 122 -18.84 1.50 -6.46
CA PRO A 122 -20.12 2.08 -6.84
C PRO A 122 -21.06 2.32 -5.65
N ALA A 123 -21.18 1.37 -4.73
CA ALA A 123 -22.03 1.51 -3.55
C ALA A 123 -21.55 2.65 -2.61
N LEU A 124 -20.23 2.79 -2.42
CA LEU A 124 -19.67 3.92 -1.67
C LEU A 124 -20.02 5.26 -2.33
N ARG A 125 -19.92 5.34 -3.66
CA ARG A 125 -20.23 6.54 -4.40
C ARG A 125 -21.71 6.94 -4.33
N GLU A 126 -22.61 5.96 -4.33
CA GLU A 126 -24.06 6.21 -4.14
C GLU A 126 -24.35 6.80 -2.77
N CYS A 127 -23.75 6.26 -1.71
CA CYS A 127 -23.91 6.76 -0.35
C CYS A 127 -23.22 8.11 -0.12
N HIS A 128 -22.08 8.34 -0.78
CA HIS A 128 -21.22 9.50 -0.57
C HIS A 128 -20.71 10.08 -1.89
N PRO A 129 -21.57 10.75 -2.70
CA PRO A 129 -21.20 11.24 -4.03
C PRO A 129 -20.10 12.30 -4.03
N GLY A 130 -19.87 12.96 -2.90
CA GLY A 130 -18.80 13.94 -2.73
C GLY A 130 -17.42 13.35 -2.38
N LEU A 131 -17.33 12.02 -2.19
CA LEU A 131 -16.06 11.37 -1.89
C LEU A 131 -15.33 10.95 -3.17
N THR A 132 -14.02 11.14 -3.16
CA THR A 132 -13.08 10.57 -4.14
C THR A 132 -12.16 9.60 -3.42
N VAL A 133 -12.04 8.38 -3.91
CA VAL A 133 -11.09 7.39 -3.41
C VAL A 133 -9.91 7.30 -4.36
N GLU A 134 -8.71 7.60 -3.85
CA GLU A 134 -7.45 7.26 -4.51
C GLU A 134 -7.01 5.88 -4.02
N LEU A 135 -7.24 4.85 -4.81
CA LEU A 135 -6.85 3.48 -4.48
C LEU A 135 -5.42 3.22 -4.95
N ILE A 136 -4.52 3.05 -3.97
CA ILE A 136 -3.09 2.82 -4.20
C ILE A 136 -2.81 1.34 -4.02
N VAL A 137 -2.41 0.70 -5.12
CA VAL A 137 -2.05 -0.72 -5.16
C VAL A 137 -0.56 -0.85 -4.93
N GLU A 138 -0.15 -1.45 -3.85
CA GLU A 138 1.27 -1.59 -3.52
C GLU A 138 1.64 -2.98 -3.05
N ALA A 139 2.70 -3.52 -3.65
CA ALA A 139 3.40 -4.72 -3.16
C ALA A 139 4.27 -4.41 -1.92
N ARG A 140 4.70 -3.16 -1.74
CA ARG A 140 5.45 -2.67 -0.58
C ARG A 140 4.54 -1.91 0.35
N ARG A 141 4.82 -1.98 1.67
CA ARG A 141 4.05 -1.26 2.69
C ARG A 141 4.15 0.25 2.46
N ALA A 142 3.11 0.87 1.90
CA ALA A 142 2.94 2.32 2.01
C ALA A 142 2.91 2.68 3.50
N SER A 143 3.78 3.58 3.89
CA SER A 143 3.91 3.98 5.29
C SER A 143 2.74 4.88 5.65
N LEU A 144 1.84 4.39 6.52
CA LEU A 144 0.83 5.23 7.16
C LEU A 144 1.48 6.34 7.99
N ALA A 145 2.63 6.06 8.58
CA ALA A 145 3.41 7.04 9.33
C ALA A 145 3.95 8.17 8.44
N ARG A 146 4.28 7.90 7.18
CA ARG A 146 4.68 8.92 6.19
C ARG A 146 3.49 9.58 5.51
N ARG A 147 2.23 9.19 5.86
CA ARG A 147 0.99 9.70 5.27
C ARG A 147 0.91 9.57 3.74
N GLU A 148 1.55 8.56 3.18
CA GLU A 148 1.41 8.16 1.79
C GLU A 148 -0.03 7.69 1.51
N ALA A 149 -0.68 7.10 2.54
CA ALA A 149 -2.10 6.77 2.53
C ALA A 149 -2.81 7.27 3.80
N HIS A 150 -4.13 7.48 3.70
CA HIS A 150 -4.99 7.82 4.83
C HIS A 150 -5.50 6.59 5.55
N LEU A 151 -5.91 5.58 4.80
CA LEU A 151 -6.38 4.28 5.26
C LEU A 151 -5.58 3.18 4.58
N ALA A 152 -5.42 2.06 5.25
CA ALA A 152 -4.75 0.90 4.69
C ALA A 152 -5.51 -0.39 5.04
N ILE A 153 -5.69 -1.25 4.04
CA ILE A 153 -6.06 -2.64 4.25
C ILE A 153 -4.78 -3.47 4.28
N ARG A 154 -4.61 -4.23 5.34
CA ARG A 154 -3.43 -5.08 5.58
C ARG A 154 -3.85 -6.51 5.89
N LEU A 155 -3.07 -7.48 5.42
CA LEU A 155 -3.29 -8.90 5.66
C LEU A 155 -2.51 -9.44 6.87
N ASN A 156 -1.86 -8.54 7.61
CA ASN A 156 -1.21 -8.81 8.89
C ASN A 156 -1.51 -7.64 9.82
N ARG A 157 -1.57 -7.91 11.12
CA ARG A 157 -1.75 -6.86 12.12
C ARG A 157 -0.61 -5.85 12.04
N PRO A 158 -0.90 -4.56 11.82
CA PRO A 158 0.12 -3.51 11.90
C PRO A 158 0.67 -3.39 13.32
N VAL A 159 1.99 -3.16 13.40
CA VAL A 159 2.70 -2.99 14.68
C VAL A 159 3.21 -1.56 14.87
N GLU A 160 2.80 -0.64 14.00
CA GLU A 160 3.25 0.76 14.00
C GLU A 160 2.63 1.52 15.18
N GLU A 161 3.44 2.31 15.89
CA GLU A 161 2.96 3.21 16.93
C GLU A 161 2.06 4.30 16.33
N GLN A 162 1.04 4.76 17.10
CA GLN A 162 0.06 5.78 16.70
C GLN A 162 -0.89 5.40 15.55
N VAL A 163 -0.90 4.14 15.15
CA VAL A 163 -1.84 3.59 14.15
C VAL A 163 -2.95 2.83 14.86
N VAL A 164 -4.19 3.19 14.57
CA VAL A 164 -5.35 2.39 14.94
C VAL A 164 -5.41 1.20 14.00
N ALA A 165 -5.41 -0.01 14.54
CA ALA A 165 -5.59 -1.23 13.79
C ALA A 165 -6.85 -1.96 14.27
N ARG A 166 -7.80 -2.18 13.36
CA ARG A 166 -9.05 -2.90 13.60
C ARG A 166 -9.11 -4.11 12.68
N ARG A 167 -9.32 -5.30 13.23
CA ARG A 167 -9.66 -6.47 12.41
C ARG A 167 -11.06 -6.28 11.83
N VAL A 168 -11.20 -6.39 10.51
CA VAL A 168 -12.46 -6.18 9.80
C VAL A 168 -12.99 -7.44 9.13
N GLY A 169 -12.16 -8.49 9.00
CA GLY A 169 -12.59 -9.76 8.41
C GLY A 169 -11.45 -10.76 8.32
N ALA A 170 -11.66 -11.80 7.53
CA ALA A 170 -10.66 -12.80 7.18
C ALA A 170 -10.87 -13.25 5.72
N ILE A 171 -9.78 -13.51 5.01
CA ILE A 171 -9.77 -14.10 3.68
C ILE A 171 -9.58 -15.60 3.84
N HIS A 172 -10.45 -16.38 3.22
CA HIS A 172 -10.39 -17.83 3.15
C HIS A 172 -9.94 -18.28 1.77
N TYR A 173 -9.35 -19.46 1.68
CA TYR A 173 -8.69 -19.97 0.50
C TYR A 173 -9.18 -21.36 0.13
N GLY A 174 -9.11 -21.66 -1.16
CA GLY A 174 -9.31 -23.00 -1.71
C GLY A 174 -8.38 -23.22 -2.89
N VAL A 175 -8.19 -24.49 -3.26
CA VAL A 175 -7.54 -24.86 -4.49
C VAL A 175 -8.56 -24.79 -5.61
N TYR A 176 -8.21 -24.06 -6.67
CA TYR A 176 -9.05 -23.85 -7.84
C TYR A 176 -8.34 -24.29 -9.11
N GLY A 177 -9.12 -24.72 -10.09
CA GLY A 177 -8.67 -25.05 -11.42
C GLY A 177 -9.82 -24.97 -12.42
N ASN A 178 -9.50 -24.96 -13.72
CA ASN A 178 -10.50 -24.99 -14.76
C ASN A 178 -11.16 -26.37 -14.89
N ALA A 179 -12.07 -26.55 -15.86
CA ALA A 179 -12.79 -27.81 -16.07
C ALA A 179 -11.87 -29.01 -16.37
N VAL A 180 -10.70 -28.79 -16.99
CA VAL A 180 -9.69 -29.84 -17.24
C VAL A 180 -9.05 -30.27 -15.93
N MET A 181 -8.60 -29.31 -15.11
CA MET A 181 -8.00 -29.57 -13.79
C MET A 181 -9.01 -30.25 -12.87
N ARG A 182 -10.29 -29.86 -12.92
CA ARG A 182 -11.35 -30.49 -12.13
C ARG A 182 -11.51 -31.99 -12.46
N ARG A 183 -11.51 -32.35 -13.74
CA ARG A 183 -11.57 -33.76 -14.15
C ARG A 183 -10.34 -34.52 -13.67
N ARG A 184 -9.14 -34.02 -13.92
CA ARG A 184 -7.92 -34.65 -13.44
C ARG A 184 -7.86 -34.80 -11.94
N TYR A 185 -8.34 -33.79 -11.20
CA TYR A 185 -8.43 -33.85 -9.74
C TYR A 185 -9.34 -35.00 -9.27
N ALA A 186 -10.48 -35.19 -9.93
CA ALA A 186 -11.41 -36.28 -9.59
C ALA A 186 -10.80 -37.67 -9.83
N ASP A 187 -9.99 -37.81 -10.89
CA ASP A 187 -9.43 -39.09 -11.29
C ASP A 187 -8.09 -39.40 -10.58
N GLU A 188 -7.25 -38.41 -10.41
CA GLU A 188 -5.84 -38.59 -10.01
C GLU A 188 -5.48 -37.91 -8.65
N GLY A 189 -6.34 -37.03 -8.15
CA GLY A 189 -6.14 -36.25 -6.93
C GLY A 189 -5.20 -35.06 -7.12
N LEU A 190 -4.99 -34.31 -6.03
CA LEU A 190 -4.26 -33.04 -6.04
C LEU A 190 -2.77 -33.19 -6.42
N ALA A 191 -2.15 -34.27 -5.97
CA ALA A 191 -0.69 -34.49 -6.15
C ALA A 191 -0.29 -34.69 -7.63
N ALA A 192 -1.24 -35.06 -8.50
CA ALA A 192 -1.00 -35.26 -9.93
C ALA A 192 -1.19 -33.98 -10.76
N LEU A 193 -1.68 -32.90 -10.16
CA LEU A 193 -1.95 -31.67 -10.90
C LEU A 193 -0.70 -30.79 -11.04
N PRO A 194 -0.47 -30.16 -12.22
CA PRO A 194 0.43 -29.01 -12.30
C PRO A 194 -0.09 -27.88 -11.42
N PHE A 195 0.80 -27.14 -10.76
CA PHE A 195 0.42 -26.14 -9.77
C PHE A 195 1.05 -24.78 -10.00
N CYS A 196 0.25 -23.73 -9.85
CA CYS A 196 0.68 -22.33 -9.88
C CYS A 196 0.75 -21.81 -8.46
N GLN A 197 1.92 -21.34 -8.02
CA GLN A 197 2.15 -20.92 -6.64
C GLN A 197 2.41 -19.43 -6.48
N LEU A 198 2.00 -18.89 -5.34
CA LEU A 198 2.40 -17.56 -4.89
C LEU A 198 3.85 -17.60 -4.42
N ALA A 199 4.71 -16.76 -5.02
CA ALA A 199 6.10 -16.60 -4.65
C ALA A 199 6.37 -15.15 -4.28
N LEU A 200 6.53 -14.87 -2.99
CA LEU A 200 6.87 -13.55 -2.48
C LEU A 200 8.28 -13.57 -1.90
N SER A 201 9.08 -12.57 -2.30
CA SER A 201 10.36 -12.31 -1.64
C SER A 201 10.10 -11.65 -0.29
N LEU A 202 9.99 -12.45 0.75
CA LEU A 202 9.77 -12.01 2.12
C LEU A 202 11.08 -11.97 2.89
N ALA A 203 11.09 -11.23 3.99
CA ALA A 203 12.22 -11.27 4.91
C ALA A 203 12.44 -12.71 5.44
N PRO A 204 13.70 -13.11 5.73
CA PRO A 204 13.98 -14.43 6.26
C PRO A 204 13.09 -14.76 7.48
N GLY A 205 12.52 -15.95 7.51
CA GLY A 205 11.65 -16.43 8.59
C GLY A 205 10.17 -16.00 8.49
N VAL A 206 9.79 -15.18 7.52
CA VAL A 206 8.38 -14.82 7.27
C VAL A 206 7.80 -15.73 6.20
N ALA A 207 7.01 -16.72 6.61
CA ALA A 207 6.26 -17.57 5.69
C ALA A 207 4.76 -17.31 5.84
N LEU A 208 4.09 -16.99 4.72
CA LEU A 208 2.64 -16.79 4.69
C LEU A 208 1.91 -18.13 4.80
N PRO A 209 0.71 -18.18 5.42
CA PRO A 209 -0.07 -19.43 5.55
C PRO A 209 -0.28 -20.15 4.21
N GLU A 210 -0.59 -19.41 3.15
CA GLU A 210 -0.80 -19.93 1.80
C GLU A 210 0.48 -20.53 1.20
N ILE A 211 1.64 -19.93 1.41
CA ILE A 211 2.92 -20.47 0.93
C ILE A 211 3.27 -21.73 1.69
N ARG A 212 3.15 -21.71 3.03
CA ARG A 212 3.42 -22.90 3.87
C ARG A 212 2.52 -24.08 3.53
N TRP A 213 1.26 -23.80 3.18
CA TRP A 213 0.34 -24.85 2.77
C TRP A 213 0.79 -25.50 1.45
N VAL A 214 1.15 -24.68 0.46
CA VAL A 214 1.65 -25.19 -0.85
C VAL A 214 2.93 -25.98 -0.65
N ASP A 215 3.91 -25.47 0.09
CA ASP A 215 5.19 -26.15 0.37
C ASP A 215 4.99 -27.52 1.05
N LYS A 216 3.91 -27.68 1.83
CA LYS A 216 3.60 -28.92 2.51
C LYS A 216 2.83 -29.93 1.64
N GLN A 217 1.97 -29.45 0.75
CA GLN A 217 0.99 -30.29 0.02
C GLN A 217 1.41 -30.58 -1.41
N ILE A 218 2.24 -29.73 -2.02
CA ILE A 218 2.56 -29.78 -3.45
C ILE A 218 4.05 -30.08 -3.64
N ALA A 219 4.34 -31.11 -4.40
CA ALA A 219 5.72 -31.46 -4.78
C ALA A 219 6.32 -30.33 -5.64
N ARG A 220 7.59 -30.05 -5.43
CA ARG A 220 8.29 -28.95 -6.15
C ARG A 220 8.27 -29.14 -7.66
N GLU A 221 8.32 -30.36 -8.10
CA GLU A 221 8.29 -30.79 -9.51
C GLU A 221 6.95 -30.51 -10.18
N ALA A 222 5.87 -30.43 -9.40
CA ALA A 222 4.54 -30.09 -9.87
C ALA A 222 4.35 -28.58 -10.09
N ILE A 223 5.26 -27.73 -9.58
CA ILE A 223 5.17 -26.28 -9.74
C ILE A 223 5.55 -25.88 -11.16
N VAL A 224 4.58 -25.42 -11.93
CA VAL A 224 4.72 -24.98 -13.32
C VAL A 224 4.77 -23.46 -13.49
N LEU A 225 4.30 -22.72 -12.50
CA LEU A 225 4.33 -21.26 -12.48
C LEU A 225 4.55 -20.76 -11.05
N SER A 226 5.40 -19.76 -10.90
CA SER A 226 5.55 -18.99 -9.66
C SER A 226 5.37 -17.50 -9.96
N SER A 227 4.50 -16.82 -9.22
CA SER A 227 4.21 -15.40 -9.40
C SER A 227 4.01 -14.71 -8.05
N ASN A 228 4.35 -13.44 -7.96
CA ASN A 228 4.06 -12.59 -6.81
C ASN A 228 2.68 -11.87 -6.91
N SER A 229 1.93 -12.14 -7.96
CA SER A 229 0.63 -11.55 -8.25
C SER A 229 -0.47 -12.61 -8.17
N VAL A 230 -1.48 -12.35 -7.33
CA VAL A 230 -2.69 -13.20 -7.22
C VAL A 230 -3.48 -13.17 -8.53
N ASP A 231 -3.54 -12.01 -9.19
CA ASP A 231 -4.24 -11.83 -10.45
C ASP A 231 -3.60 -12.68 -11.56
N THR A 232 -2.26 -12.76 -11.60
CA THR A 232 -1.53 -13.64 -12.51
C THR A 232 -1.86 -15.12 -12.26
N LEU A 233 -1.89 -15.55 -11.00
CA LEU A 233 -2.23 -16.94 -10.66
C LEU A 233 -3.67 -17.27 -11.01
N LEU A 234 -4.60 -16.34 -10.76
CA LEU A 234 -6.00 -16.45 -11.12
C LEU A 234 -6.19 -16.70 -12.64
N MET A 235 -5.55 -15.85 -13.45
CA MET A 235 -5.62 -15.94 -14.90
C MET A 235 -4.95 -17.21 -15.44
N ALA A 236 -3.80 -17.61 -14.87
CA ALA A 236 -3.10 -18.83 -15.27
C ALA A 236 -3.92 -20.09 -14.95
N ALA A 237 -4.55 -20.14 -13.79
CA ALA A 237 -5.43 -21.25 -13.41
C ALA A 237 -6.68 -21.32 -14.30
N ALA A 238 -7.29 -20.17 -14.62
CA ALA A 238 -8.43 -20.09 -15.53
C ALA A 238 -8.07 -20.55 -16.96
N ALA A 239 -6.88 -20.19 -17.43
CA ALA A 239 -6.33 -20.63 -18.72
C ALA A 239 -5.94 -22.11 -18.75
N GLY A 240 -5.83 -22.78 -17.59
CA GLY A 240 -5.51 -24.20 -17.50
C GLY A 240 -4.02 -24.51 -17.41
N THR A 241 -3.18 -23.53 -17.04
CA THR A 241 -1.75 -23.76 -16.79
C THR A 241 -1.53 -24.73 -15.63
N GLY A 242 -2.38 -24.68 -14.61
CA GLY A 242 -2.32 -25.56 -13.44
C GLY A 242 -3.43 -25.20 -12.43
N ALA A 243 -3.54 -25.97 -11.36
CA ALA A 243 -4.33 -25.60 -10.19
C ALA A 243 -3.61 -24.50 -9.37
N ALA A 244 -4.35 -23.71 -8.62
CA ALA A 244 -3.78 -22.68 -7.76
C ALA A 244 -4.54 -22.57 -6.43
N LEU A 245 -3.82 -22.25 -5.36
CA LEU A 245 -4.41 -21.86 -4.08
C LEU A 245 -4.78 -20.38 -4.15
N LEU A 246 -6.07 -20.08 -4.20
CA LEU A 246 -6.61 -18.75 -4.43
C LEU A 246 -7.58 -18.33 -3.31
N PRO A 247 -7.67 -17.03 -2.99
CA PRO A 247 -8.75 -16.50 -2.18
C PRO A 247 -10.10 -16.81 -2.82
N HIS A 248 -11.10 -17.20 -2.02
CA HIS A 248 -12.44 -17.49 -2.54
C HIS A 248 -13.06 -16.31 -3.28
N PHE A 249 -12.90 -15.08 -2.75
CA PHE A 249 -13.43 -13.87 -3.40
C PHE A 249 -12.80 -13.64 -4.78
N ALA A 250 -11.50 -13.95 -4.93
CA ALA A 250 -10.80 -13.79 -6.21
C ALA A 250 -11.27 -14.84 -7.23
N ALA A 251 -11.34 -16.10 -6.83
CA ALA A 251 -11.76 -17.17 -7.73
C ALA A 251 -13.18 -16.99 -8.28
N ARG A 252 -14.08 -16.37 -7.51
CA ARG A 252 -15.45 -16.05 -7.95
C ARG A 252 -15.54 -15.08 -9.11
N THR A 253 -14.52 -14.27 -9.35
CA THR A 253 -14.47 -13.35 -10.49
C THR A 253 -14.24 -14.06 -11.83
N GLN A 254 -13.88 -15.36 -11.79
CA GLN A 254 -13.59 -16.18 -12.96
C GLN A 254 -14.55 -17.38 -13.05
N PRO A 255 -15.62 -17.29 -13.87
CA PRO A 255 -16.62 -18.36 -14.00
C PRO A 255 -16.07 -19.71 -14.49
N SER A 256 -14.91 -19.71 -15.15
CA SER A 256 -14.24 -20.92 -15.63
C SER A 256 -13.53 -21.72 -14.53
N LEU A 257 -13.36 -21.12 -13.34
CA LEU A 257 -12.71 -21.77 -12.21
C LEU A 257 -13.72 -22.56 -11.36
N HIS A 258 -13.30 -23.73 -10.96
CA HIS A 258 -14.04 -24.62 -10.06
C HIS A 258 -13.23 -24.84 -8.79
N LEU A 259 -13.90 -24.85 -7.64
CA LEU A 259 -13.30 -25.26 -6.39
C LEU A 259 -12.99 -26.76 -6.49
N LEU A 260 -11.72 -27.12 -6.33
CA LEU A 260 -11.23 -28.51 -6.29
C LEU A 260 -11.18 -29.00 -4.83
N GLN A 261 -10.61 -28.17 -3.95
CA GLN A 261 -10.46 -28.48 -2.55
C GLN A 261 -10.60 -27.22 -1.70
N ASP A 262 -11.41 -27.27 -0.66
CA ASP A 262 -11.47 -26.21 0.35
C ASP A 262 -10.29 -26.31 1.31
N CYS A 263 -9.75 -25.15 1.75
CA CYS A 263 -8.58 -25.07 2.61
C CYS A 263 -8.89 -24.24 3.88
N PRO A 264 -9.75 -24.70 4.78
CA PRO A 264 -10.24 -23.92 5.93
C PRO A 264 -9.13 -23.49 6.90
N ASP A 265 -8.01 -24.23 6.93
CA ASP A 265 -6.85 -23.91 7.76
C ASP A 265 -6.00 -22.78 7.17
N VAL A 266 -6.22 -22.42 5.91
CA VAL A 266 -5.51 -21.33 5.24
C VAL A 266 -6.38 -20.08 5.27
N ARG A 267 -6.01 -19.15 6.14
CA ARG A 267 -6.71 -17.87 6.26
C ARG A 267 -5.76 -16.71 6.50
N ARG A 268 -6.15 -15.53 6.05
CA ARG A 268 -5.47 -14.26 6.31
C ARG A 268 -6.42 -13.31 6.99
N GLU A 269 -6.04 -12.80 8.15
CA GLU A 269 -6.81 -11.75 8.80
C GLU A 269 -6.71 -10.44 8.00
N VAL A 270 -7.84 -9.75 7.88
CA VAL A 270 -7.91 -8.44 7.24
C VAL A 270 -7.97 -7.37 8.31
N TRP A 271 -7.02 -6.45 8.25
CA TRP A 271 -6.89 -5.34 9.18
C TRP A 271 -7.06 -4.01 8.46
N LEU A 272 -7.97 -3.19 8.96
CA LEU A 272 -8.07 -1.79 8.60
C LEU A 272 -7.18 -0.98 9.54
N ALA A 273 -6.28 -0.20 8.96
CA ALA A 273 -5.30 0.59 9.69
C ALA A 273 -5.34 2.06 9.26
N TYR A 274 -5.23 2.98 10.21
CA TYR A 274 -5.18 4.42 9.96
C TYR A 274 -4.58 5.18 11.15
N PRO A 275 -3.97 6.36 10.95
CA PRO A 275 -3.54 7.23 12.02
C PRO A 275 -4.69 7.61 12.96
N SER A 276 -4.46 7.61 14.27
CA SER A 276 -5.50 7.86 15.29
C SER A 276 -6.22 9.20 15.12
N GLU A 277 -5.55 10.21 14.58
CA GLU A 277 -6.09 11.54 14.29
C GLU A 277 -7.21 11.54 13.21
N TYR A 278 -7.27 10.50 12.36
CA TYR A 278 -8.30 10.37 11.32
C TYR A 278 -9.62 9.81 11.83
N ARG A 279 -9.62 9.23 13.02
CA ARG A 279 -10.81 8.61 13.65
C ARG A 279 -12.04 9.55 13.72
N ARG A 280 -11.81 10.85 13.90
CA ARG A 280 -12.87 11.85 14.06
C ARG A 280 -13.24 12.59 12.78
N GLN A 281 -12.56 12.33 11.66
CA GLN A 281 -12.83 13.03 10.40
C GLN A 281 -13.92 12.29 9.61
N PRO A 282 -15.05 12.94 9.25
CA PRO A 282 -16.21 12.27 8.67
C PRO A 282 -15.89 11.45 7.41
N ARG A 283 -15.08 11.99 6.50
CA ARG A 283 -14.69 11.30 5.24
C ARG A 283 -13.91 10.01 5.47
N PHE A 284 -12.97 10.00 6.43
CA PHE A 284 -12.19 8.80 6.72
C PHE A 284 -13.03 7.77 7.47
N ARG A 285 -13.91 8.23 8.35
CA ARG A 285 -14.85 7.37 9.05
C ARG A 285 -15.81 6.68 8.07
N ALA A 286 -16.42 7.45 7.15
CA ALA A 286 -17.33 6.89 6.14
C ALA A 286 -16.67 5.76 5.31
N VAL A 287 -15.46 5.99 4.81
CA VAL A 287 -14.72 4.95 4.07
C VAL A 287 -14.30 3.80 4.97
N ALA A 288 -13.90 4.06 6.22
CA ALA A 288 -13.50 3.03 7.17
C ALA A 288 -14.68 2.12 7.59
N ASP A 289 -15.86 2.71 7.82
CA ASP A 289 -17.06 1.96 8.17
C ASP A 289 -17.56 1.15 6.96
N TRP A 290 -17.59 1.74 5.76
CA TRP A 290 -17.91 1.04 4.52
C TRP A 290 -16.95 -0.15 4.26
N LEU A 291 -15.64 0.04 4.42
CA LEU A 291 -14.68 -1.08 4.29
C LEU A 291 -14.96 -2.18 5.31
N ALA A 292 -15.26 -1.81 6.56
CA ALA A 292 -15.56 -2.79 7.60
C ALA A 292 -16.82 -3.61 7.26
N GLU A 293 -17.86 -2.99 6.71
CA GLU A 293 -19.07 -3.66 6.22
C GLU A 293 -18.75 -4.62 5.07
N CYS A 294 -18.01 -4.13 4.04
CA CYS A 294 -17.60 -4.96 2.90
C CYS A 294 -16.83 -6.22 3.34
N PHE A 295 -15.89 -6.09 4.28
CA PHE A 295 -15.09 -7.22 4.74
C PHE A 295 -15.81 -8.13 5.74
N ALA A 296 -16.83 -7.63 6.44
CA ALA A 296 -17.69 -8.48 7.28
C ALA A 296 -18.56 -9.44 6.46
N GLU A 297 -18.93 -9.03 5.24
CA GLU A 297 -19.72 -9.84 4.28
C GLU A 297 -18.83 -10.74 3.39
N MET A 298 -17.50 -10.72 3.59
CA MET A 298 -16.59 -11.53 2.80
C MET A 298 -16.82 -13.02 3.09
N PRO A 299 -17.06 -13.83 2.05
CA PRO A 299 -17.32 -15.27 2.17
C PRO A 299 -16.09 -16.08 2.52
#